data_7fbe0e24ed3e008d3517f47a86ec2640
#
_entry.id   7fbe0e24ed3e008d3517f47a86ec2640
#
_cell.length_a   1.000
_cell.length_b   1.000
_cell.length_c   1.000
_cell.angle_alpha   90.00
_cell.angle_beta   90.00
_cell.angle_gamma   90.00
#
_symmetry.space_group_name_H-M   'P 1'
#
loop_
_entity.id
_entity.type
_entity.pdbx_description
1 polymer ?
#
loop_
_entity_poly.entity_id
_entity_poly.type
_entity_poly.pdbx_seq_one_letter_code
_entity_poly.pdbx_strand_id
1 'polypeptide(L)'
;MKRLFAVFAVALLSVSPESSWRNGGESAMNGAAKFGTHDYIALKGYELAGITNLPWITSNLNVYFLGTEAPDVGPKIDGVEDGYHDTGACHCILFNAAGGVTRPRAETRVREEFNKAKQAKANGDNRKAAFYAGAMAHYLGDLSQFCHIMGPQSHWNSEDPKVHTSYEEVVDKTMDFTTHKSSLFDSFIHSVTVTGNTPEQIARGTAAFTEKGDGTERPGLMHAQYKALKEAGKQNDPGQWDAALRNQTGENVNYSANAIAKLLKMI
;
A
#
# COMPACT_ATOMS: atom_id res chain seq x y z
N MET A 1 -59.90 -15.77 -3.77
CA MET A 1 -58.67 -15.26 -4.37
C MET A 1 -57.73 -14.86 -3.24
N LYS A 2 -56.73 -15.71 -2.90
CA LYS A 2 -55.73 -15.45 -1.88
C LYS A 2 -54.48 -14.86 -2.60
N ARG A 3 -54.14 -13.62 -2.32
CA ARG A 3 -52.94 -12.97 -2.84
C ARG A 3 -51.74 -13.38 -1.99
N LEU A 4 -50.80 -14.08 -2.59
CA LEU A 4 -49.51 -14.42 -2.03
C LEU A 4 -48.60 -13.19 -2.15
N PHE A 5 -48.19 -12.61 -1.06
CA PHE A 5 -47.12 -11.60 -1.05
C PHE A 5 -45.79 -12.33 -0.94
N ALA A 6 -44.99 -12.30 -2.00
CA ALA A 6 -43.61 -12.73 -1.95
C ALA A 6 -42.79 -11.61 -1.32
N VAL A 7 -42.23 -11.88 -0.13
CA VAL A 7 -41.26 -11.00 0.50
C VAL A 7 -39.89 -11.32 -0.07
N PHE A 8 -39.37 -10.45 -0.92
CA PHE A 8 -37.98 -10.50 -1.34
C PHE A 8 -37.10 -10.04 -0.20
N ALA A 9 -36.42 -10.96 0.47
CA ALA A 9 -35.33 -10.65 1.38
C ALA A 9 -34.12 -10.22 0.53
N VAL A 10 -33.86 -8.93 0.46
CA VAL A 10 -32.60 -8.40 -0.04
C VAL A 10 -31.55 -8.71 1.03
N ALA A 11 -30.74 -9.73 0.77
CA ALA A 11 -29.52 -9.94 1.54
C ALA A 11 -28.58 -8.76 1.28
N LEU A 12 -28.51 -7.84 2.20
CA LEU A 12 -27.43 -6.87 2.28
C LEU A 12 -26.16 -7.69 2.57
N LEU A 13 -25.42 -8.00 1.53
CA LEU A 13 -24.03 -8.40 1.67
C LEU A 13 -23.32 -7.21 2.33
N SER A 14 -23.08 -7.31 3.62
CA SER A 14 -22.15 -6.44 4.31
C SER A 14 -20.78 -6.73 3.70
N VAL A 15 -20.37 -5.87 2.76
CA VAL A 15 -18.98 -5.80 2.32
C VAL A 15 -18.22 -5.39 3.57
N SER A 16 -17.48 -6.34 4.15
CA SER A 16 -16.50 -6.03 5.17
C SER A 16 -15.56 -4.99 4.56
N PRO A 17 -15.17 -3.92 5.28
CA PRO A 17 -14.16 -3.02 4.79
C PRO A 17 -12.95 -3.86 4.41
N GLU A 18 -12.57 -3.81 3.13
CA GLU A 18 -11.39 -4.48 2.63
C GLU A 18 -10.22 -3.95 3.44
N SER A 19 -9.56 -4.82 4.21
CA SER A 19 -8.36 -4.49 4.94
C SER A 19 -7.23 -4.42 3.93
N SER A 20 -6.74 -3.24 3.68
CA SER A 20 -5.47 -2.95 3.07
C SER A 20 -4.37 -3.01 4.14
N TRP A 21 -3.08 -2.96 3.77
CA TRP A 21 -2.00 -2.70 4.72
C TRP A 21 -2.49 -1.66 5.71
N ARG A 22 -2.58 -2.01 7.01
CA ARG A 22 -3.27 -1.12 7.94
C ARG A 22 -2.64 0.25 7.95
N ASN A 23 -3.50 1.22 7.78
CA ASN A 23 -3.18 2.61 8.07
C ASN A 23 -3.10 2.76 9.57
N GLY A 24 -1.98 3.26 10.05
CA GLY A 24 -1.73 3.34 11.49
C GLY A 24 -2.68 4.24 12.25
N GLY A 25 -3.34 5.19 11.58
CA GLY A 25 -4.17 6.19 12.24
C GLY A 25 -3.34 7.12 13.12
N GLU A 26 -2.16 7.50 12.65
CA GLU A 26 -1.34 8.55 13.28
C GLU A 26 -2.02 9.92 13.14
N SER A 27 -3.10 9.97 12.38
CA SER A 27 -3.98 11.10 12.38
C SER A 27 -4.58 11.28 13.77
N ALA A 28 -4.33 12.40 14.38
CA ALA A 28 -4.90 12.82 15.66
C ALA A 28 -6.44 12.84 15.65
N MET A 29 -7.09 12.42 14.57
CA MET A 29 -8.53 12.51 14.39
C MET A 29 -9.32 11.54 15.26
N ASN A 30 -8.73 10.45 15.76
CA ASN A 30 -9.46 9.45 16.56
C ASN A 30 -8.80 9.10 17.90
N GLY A 31 -7.81 9.83 18.35
CA GLY A 31 -7.22 9.65 19.69
C GLY A 31 -6.42 8.36 19.90
N ALA A 32 -6.26 7.54 18.88
CA ALA A 32 -5.46 6.31 18.90
C ALA A 32 -4.39 6.43 17.81
N ALA A 33 -3.35 7.19 18.13
CA ALA A 33 -2.18 7.25 17.28
C ALA A 33 -1.61 5.83 17.10
N LYS A 34 -1.63 5.35 15.88
CA LYS A 34 -1.02 4.09 15.48
C LYS A 34 -0.12 4.38 14.28
N PHE A 35 0.96 3.65 14.20
CA PHE A 35 1.88 3.72 13.07
C PHE A 35 1.78 2.39 12.32
N GLY A 36 1.25 2.44 11.12
CA GLY A 36 0.98 1.25 10.31
C GLY A 36 2.03 1.02 9.23
N THR A 37 1.79 -0.01 8.44
CA THR A 37 2.71 -0.40 7.37
C THR A 37 2.82 0.66 6.29
N HIS A 38 1.71 1.31 5.90
CA HIS A 38 1.76 2.42 4.93
C HIS A 38 2.57 3.60 5.44
N ASP A 39 2.40 3.97 6.73
CA ASP A 39 3.18 5.05 7.35
C ASP A 39 4.67 4.71 7.36
N TYR A 40 5.00 3.45 7.69
CA TYR A 40 6.38 2.99 7.68
C TYR A 40 7.02 3.08 6.30
N ILE A 41 6.37 2.53 5.27
CA ILE A 41 6.89 2.55 3.89
C ILE A 41 7.04 4.00 3.40
N ALA A 42 6.05 4.86 3.68
CA ALA A 42 6.08 6.28 3.34
C ALA A 42 7.20 7.03 4.05
N LEU A 43 7.40 6.77 5.36
CA LEU A 43 8.50 7.33 6.14
C LEU A 43 9.86 6.93 5.56
N LYS A 44 10.05 5.64 5.26
CA LYS A 44 11.30 5.15 4.68
C LYS A 44 11.55 5.75 3.29
N GLY A 45 10.51 5.94 2.49
CA GLY A 45 10.60 6.66 1.23
C GLY A 45 11.03 8.11 1.41
N TYR A 46 10.47 8.81 2.39
CA TYR A 46 10.84 10.17 2.73
C TYR A 46 12.29 10.27 3.24
N GLU A 47 12.73 9.36 4.11
CA GLU A 47 14.11 9.29 4.60
C GLU A 47 15.11 9.04 3.45
N LEU A 48 14.83 8.08 2.56
CA LEU A 48 15.65 7.77 1.38
C LEU A 48 15.67 8.90 0.34
N ALA A 49 14.62 9.72 0.28
CA ALA A 49 14.59 10.90 -0.57
C ALA A 49 15.51 12.01 -0.08
N GLY A 50 15.89 12.00 1.20
CA GLY A 50 16.70 13.00 1.87
C GLY A 50 15.84 14.09 2.54
N ILE A 51 15.64 13.95 3.82
CA ILE A 51 14.76 14.79 4.66
C ILE A 51 15.01 16.30 4.46
N THR A 52 16.29 16.71 4.38
CA THR A 52 16.68 18.11 4.20
C THR A 52 16.26 18.70 2.86
N ASN A 53 16.00 17.86 1.87
CA ASN A 53 15.60 18.28 0.53
C ASN A 53 14.07 18.45 0.38
N LEU A 54 13.30 18.05 1.39
CA LEU A 54 11.84 18.03 1.37
C LEU A 54 11.23 18.83 2.54
N PRO A 55 11.58 20.12 2.71
CA PRO A 55 11.10 20.93 3.83
C PRO A 55 9.57 21.06 3.86
N TRP A 56 8.92 20.96 2.72
CA TRP A 56 7.47 21.00 2.59
C TRP A 56 6.78 19.78 3.19
N ILE A 57 7.42 18.59 3.20
CA ILE A 57 6.95 17.41 3.94
C ILE A 57 7.36 17.52 5.39
N THR A 58 8.61 17.88 5.69
CA THR A 58 9.12 18.00 7.06
C THR A 58 8.21 18.87 7.93
N SER A 59 7.74 20.00 7.40
CA SER A 59 6.84 20.91 8.11
C SER A 59 5.39 20.44 8.17
N ASN A 60 5.03 19.36 7.46
CA ASN A 60 3.68 18.82 7.36
C ASN A 60 3.66 17.29 7.50
N LEU A 61 4.58 16.71 8.29
CA LEU A 61 4.78 15.27 8.36
C LEU A 61 3.52 14.52 8.83
N ASN A 62 2.79 15.08 9.80
CA ASN A 62 1.52 14.53 10.24
C ASN A 62 0.45 14.51 9.14
N VAL A 63 0.48 15.51 8.24
CA VAL A 63 -0.45 15.57 7.08
C VAL A 63 -0.02 14.58 6.00
N TYR A 64 1.28 14.36 5.84
CA TYR A 64 1.81 13.33 4.95
C TYR A 64 1.34 11.93 5.37
N PHE A 65 1.43 11.59 6.67
CA PHE A 65 0.88 10.33 7.21
C PHE A 65 -0.65 10.27 7.14
N LEU A 66 -1.35 11.39 7.35
CA LEU A 66 -2.79 11.42 7.12
C LEU A 66 -3.15 11.08 5.66
N GLY A 67 -2.30 11.49 4.72
CA GLY A 67 -2.42 11.14 3.31
C GLY A 67 -2.28 9.64 3.06
N THR A 68 -1.43 8.93 3.81
CA THR A 68 -1.28 7.47 3.66
C THR A 68 -2.52 6.69 4.08
N GLU A 69 -3.40 7.27 4.90
CA GLU A 69 -4.66 6.67 5.32
C GLU A 69 -5.81 6.97 4.36
N ALA A 70 -5.68 8.06 3.60
CA ALA A 70 -6.79 8.62 2.85
C ALA A 70 -7.43 7.66 1.84
N PRO A 71 -6.69 6.86 1.05
CA PRO A 71 -7.30 5.95 0.09
C PRO A 71 -8.26 4.93 0.70
N ASP A 72 -7.96 4.41 1.89
CA ASP A 72 -8.77 3.37 2.54
C ASP A 72 -9.88 3.91 3.42
N VAL A 73 -9.55 4.89 4.27
CA VAL A 73 -10.49 5.34 5.32
C VAL A 73 -11.03 6.75 5.10
N GLY A 74 -10.56 7.43 4.04
CA GLY A 74 -11.07 8.71 3.60
C GLY A 74 -10.90 9.87 4.58
N PRO A 75 -9.82 9.96 5.42
CA PRO A 75 -9.59 11.15 6.21
C PRO A 75 -9.40 12.35 5.29
N LYS A 76 -9.86 13.50 5.76
CA LYS A 76 -9.85 14.74 5.00
C LYS A 76 -9.03 15.80 5.70
N ILE A 77 -8.42 16.67 4.93
CA ILE A 77 -7.92 17.96 5.41
C ILE A 77 -8.75 19.07 4.80
N ASP A 78 -8.79 20.23 5.47
CA ASP A 78 -9.52 21.40 4.95
C ASP A 78 -9.08 21.76 3.54
N GLY A 79 -10.07 21.91 2.65
CA GLY A 79 -9.86 22.26 1.25
C GLY A 79 -9.36 21.10 0.38
N VAL A 80 -9.38 19.88 0.87
CA VAL A 80 -9.34 18.66 0.05
C VAL A 80 -10.75 18.08 0.05
N GLU A 81 -11.44 18.31 -1.05
CA GLU A 81 -12.74 17.73 -1.29
C GLU A 81 -12.54 16.35 -1.89
N ASP A 82 -13.20 15.37 -1.30
CA ASP A 82 -13.64 14.11 -1.87
C ASP A 82 -12.64 13.09 -2.43
N GLY A 83 -13.11 11.88 -2.36
CA GLY A 83 -12.83 10.83 -3.30
C GLY A 83 -11.86 9.78 -2.83
N TYR A 84 -11.40 9.87 -1.62
CA TYR A 84 -10.74 8.75 -0.99
C TYR A 84 -11.82 7.91 -0.30
N HIS A 85 -11.83 6.73 -0.44
CA HIS A 85 -12.62 5.52 -0.23
C HIS A 85 -12.58 4.75 -1.55
N ASP A 86 -11.38 4.55 -2.02
CA ASP A 86 -11.21 3.82 -3.26
C ASP A 86 -11.61 2.37 -3.05
N THR A 87 -12.22 1.78 -4.06
CA THR A 87 -12.49 0.36 -4.04
C THR A 87 -11.19 -0.42 -4.16
N GLY A 88 -11.08 -1.61 -3.59
CA GLY A 88 -9.90 -2.47 -3.68
C GLY A 88 -9.34 -2.66 -5.10
N ALA A 89 -10.18 -2.47 -6.13
CA ALA A 89 -9.73 -2.44 -7.52
C ALA A 89 -8.74 -1.32 -7.83
N CYS A 90 -8.78 -0.20 -7.09
CA CYS A 90 -7.88 0.95 -7.29
C CYS A 90 -6.49 0.73 -6.71
N HIS A 91 -6.33 -0.26 -5.83
CA HIS A 91 -5.11 -0.59 -5.13
C HIS A 91 -4.23 -1.62 -5.85
N CYS A 92 -4.69 -2.14 -7.00
CA CYS A 92 -4.07 -3.27 -7.67
C CYS A 92 -3.47 -2.91 -9.03
N ILE A 93 -2.38 -3.61 -9.39
CA ILE A 93 -1.92 -3.79 -10.77
C ILE A 93 -1.86 -5.30 -11.04
N LEU A 94 -2.61 -5.78 -12.03
CA LEU A 94 -2.66 -7.19 -12.37
C LEU A 94 -1.98 -7.46 -13.70
N PHE A 95 -1.27 -8.60 -13.78
CA PHE A 95 -0.55 -9.03 -14.96
C PHE A 95 -1.10 -10.36 -15.48
N ASN A 96 -1.14 -10.53 -16.80
CA ASN A 96 -1.35 -11.84 -17.42
C ASN A 96 -0.04 -12.65 -17.48
N ALA A 97 -0.13 -13.91 -17.87
CA ALA A 97 1.04 -14.80 -17.97
C ALA A 97 2.15 -14.32 -18.92
N ALA A 98 1.84 -13.41 -19.86
CA ALA A 98 2.83 -12.79 -20.73
C ALA A 98 3.45 -11.50 -20.13
N GLY A 99 3.10 -11.14 -18.88
CA GLY A 99 3.55 -9.92 -18.23
C GLY A 99 2.84 -8.65 -18.70
N GLY A 100 1.79 -8.78 -19.49
CA GLY A 100 0.96 -7.66 -19.90
C GLY A 100 0.03 -7.21 -18.78
N VAL A 101 -0.07 -5.90 -18.54
CA VAL A 101 -0.97 -5.32 -17.53
C VAL A 101 -2.42 -5.49 -17.95
N THR A 102 -3.23 -6.12 -17.12
CA THR A 102 -4.67 -6.34 -17.33
C THR A 102 -5.54 -5.38 -16.52
N ARG A 103 -5.02 -4.86 -15.40
CA ARG A 103 -5.69 -3.88 -14.54
C ARG A 103 -4.70 -2.82 -14.06
N PRO A 104 -4.64 -1.63 -14.72
CA PRO A 104 -3.67 -0.59 -14.38
C PRO A 104 -4.25 0.45 -13.39
N ARG A 105 -5.00 0.05 -12.37
CA ARG A 105 -5.73 1.02 -11.54
C ARG A 105 -4.82 1.79 -10.58
N ALA A 106 -3.96 1.10 -9.83
CA ALA A 106 -3.05 1.74 -8.89
C ALA A 106 -2.04 2.66 -9.58
N GLU A 107 -1.55 2.31 -10.78
CA GLU A 107 -0.64 3.21 -11.53
C GLU A 107 -1.32 4.53 -11.91
N THR A 108 -2.60 4.49 -12.24
CA THR A 108 -3.39 5.70 -12.53
C THR A 108 -3.52 6.55 -11.27
N ARG A 109 -3.81 5.94 -10.12
CA ARG A 109 -3.90 6.64 -8.84
C ARG A 109 -2.57 7.27 -8.42
N VAL A 110 -1.47 6.54 -8.55
CA VAL A 110 -0.13 7.08 -8.28
C VAL A 110 0.14 8.34 -9.12
N ARG A 111 -0.17 8.31 -10.41
CA ARG A 111 -0.02 9.49 -11.29
C ARG A 111 -0.91 10.64 -10.85
N GLU A 112 -2.17 10.39 -10.55
CA GLU A 112 -3.14 11.42 -10.16
C GLU A 112 -2.69 12.12 -8.89
N GLU A 113 -2.32 11.37 -7.85
CA GLU A 113 -1.89 11.92 -6.58
C GLU A 113 -0.52 12.63 -6.71
N PHE A 114 0.41 12.10 -7.50
CA PHE A 114 1.65 12.78 -7.85
C PHE A 114 1.39 14.16 -8.50
N ASN A 115 0.48 14.23 -9.48
CA ASN A 115 0.17 15.48 -10.17
C ASN A 115 -0.49 16.49 -9.22
N LYS A 116 -1.41 16.05 -8.35
CA LYS A 116 -2.04 16.88 -7.32
C LYS A 116 -0.98 17.42 -6.35
N ALA A 117 -0.07 16.59 -5.87
CA ALA A 117 1.02 17.00 -4.97
C ALA A 117 1.91 18.06 -5.64
N LYS A 118 2.32 17.82 -6.87
CA LYS A 118 3.15 18.73 -7.65
C LYS A 118 2.46 20.09 -7.89
N GLN A 119 1.17 20.06 -8.24
CA GLN A 119 0.41 21.28 -8.44
C GLN A 119 0.21 22.07 -7.14
N ALA A 120 -0.14 21.39 -6.04
CA ALA A 120 -0.31 22.01 -4.74
C ALA A 120 1.00 22.68 -4.28
N LYS A 121 2.13 21.98 -4.43
CA LYS A 121 3.46 22.55 -4.13
C LYS A 121 3.78 23.77 -4.98
N ALA A 122 3.51 23.71 -6.29
CA ALA A 122 3.73 24.84 -7.20
C ALA A 122 2.88 26.06 -6.82
N ASN A 123 1.71 25.85 -6.24
CA ASN A 123 0.82 26.88 -5.74
C ASN A 123 1.19 27.38 -4.32
N GLY A 124 2.25 26.84 -3.71
CA GLY A 124 2.69 27.17 -2.35
C GLY A 124 1.89 26.49 -1.24
N ASP A 125 0.91 25.62 -1.58
CA ASP A 125 0.13 24.87 -0.60
C ASP A 125 0.86 23.58 -0.19
N ASN A 126 1.89 23.75 0.62
CA ASN A 126 2.74 22.65 1.09
C ASN A 126 1.96 21.63 1.91
N ARG A 127 0.88 22.04 2.57
CA ARG A 127 0.04 21.14 3.37
C ARG A 127 -0.71 20.16 2.48
N LYS A 128 -1.37 20.66 1.42
CA LYS A 128 -2.04 19.78 0.44
C LYS A 128 -1.03 18.96 -0.34
N ALA A 129 0.12 19.52 -0.68
CA ALA A 129 1.18 18.78 -1.35
C ALA A 129 1.63 17.57 -0.53
N ALA A 130 1.83 17.72 0.78
CA ALA A 130 2.18 16.64 1.69
C ALA A 130 1.07 15.58 1.76
N PHE A 131 -0.19 15.99 1.85
CA PHE A 131 -1.33 15.06 1.86
C PHE A 131 -1.39 14.19 0.60
N TYR A 132 -1.33 14.81 -0.58
CA TYR A 132 -1.37 14.07 -1.84
C TYR A 132 -0.13 13.19 -2.04
N ALA A 133 1.03 13.62 -1.56
CA ALA A 133 2.23 12.79 -1.57
C ALA A 133 2.09 11.55 -0.65
N GLY A 134 1.40 11.69 0.47
CA GLY A 134 1.03 10.57 1.34
C GLY A 134 0.09 9.60 0.64
N ALA A 135 -0.96 10.09 -0.01
CA ALA A 135 -1.89 9.25 -0.78
C ALA A 135 -1.19 8.52 -1.95
N MET A 136 -0.27 9.19 -2.63
CA MET A 136 0.59 8.56 -3.63
C MET A 136 1.43 7.42 -3.02
N ALA A 137 2.00 7.64 -1.83
CA ALA A 137 2.82 6.65 -1.13
C ALA A 137 2.00 5.44 -0.71
N HIS A 138 0.73 5.61 -0.33
CA HIS A 138 -0.20 4.53 -0.05
C HIS A 138 -0.29 3.53 -1.21
N TYR A 139 -0.68 3.98 -2.42
CA TYR A 139 -0.82 3.10 -3.57
C TYR A 139 0.50 2.39 -3.95
N LEU A 140 1.64 3.04 -3.76
CA LEU A 140 2.93 2.39 -3.94
C LEU A 140 3.20 1.34 -2.86
N GLY A 141 2.78 1.59 -1.63
CA GLY A 141 2.81 0.62 -0.53
C GLY A 141 2.02 -0.63 -0.88
N ASP A 142 0.78 -0.48 -1.34
CA ASP A 142 -0.06 -1.59 -1.80
C ASP A 142 0.64 -2.47 -2.84
N LEU A 143 1.31 -1.85 -3.81
CA LEU A 143 2.02 -2.58 -4.86
C LEU A 143 3.22 -3.39 -4.36
N SER A 144 3.65 -3.22 -3.11
CA SER A 144 4.64 -4.07 -2.46
C SER A 144 4.04 -5.33 -1.81
N GLN A 145 2.72 -5.38 -1.69
CA GLN A 145 1.99 -6.49 -1.09
C GLN A 145 1.51 -7.46 -2.18
N PHE A 146 1.86 -8.73 -2.05
CA PHE A 146 1.65 -9.72 -3.11
C PHE A 146 0.16 -9.95 -3.47
N CYS A 147 -0.76 -9.77 -2.54
CA CYS A 147 -2.19 -9.93 -2.83
C CYS A 147 -2.72 -8.83 -3.77
N HIS A 148 -2.14 -7.62 -3.76
CA HIS A 148 -2.51 -6.55 -4.69
C HIS A 148 -2.02 -6.78 -6.14
N ILE A 149 -1.20 -7.82 -6.35
CA ILE A 149 -0.76 -8.28 -7.67
C ILE A 149 -1.57 -9.51 -8.13
N MET A 150 -2.35 -10.11 -7.23
CA MET A 150 -3.19 -11.29 -7.47
C MET A 150 -4.66 -10.89 -7.72
N GLY A 151 -5.38 -11.71 -8.46
CA GLY A 151 -6.82 -11.47 -8.67
C GLY A 151 -7.37 -12.14 -9.94
N PRO A 152 -8.69 -12.03 -10.16
CA PRO A 152 -9.37 -12.79 -11.24
C PRO A 152 -8.89 -12.48 -12.66
N GLN A 153 -8.18 -11.38 -12.85
CA GLN A 153 -7.63 -10.95 -14.14
C GLN A 153 -6.11 -11.16 -14.22
N SER A 154 -5.50 -11.68 -13.16
CA SER A 154 -4.08 -12.05 -13.15
C SER A 154 -3.91 -13.53 -13.47
N HIS A 155 -2.71 -13.95 -13.86
CA HIS A 155 -2.39 -15.36 -14.04
C HIS A 155 -2.23 -16.13 -12.71
N TRP A 156 -2.26 -15.44 -11.57
CA TRP A 156 -2.17 -16.01 -10.22
C TRP A 156 -3.51 -16.47 -9.64
N ASN A 157 -4.62 -16.35 -10.41
CA ASN A 157 -5.96 -16.58 -9.91
C ASN A 157 -6.39 -15.62 -8.78
N SER A 158 -7.50 -15.94 -8.13
CA SER A 158 -8.00 -15.15 -7.02
C SER A 158 -7.15 -15.39 -5.78
N GLU A 159 -6.84 -14.32 -5.07
CA GLU A 159 -6.33 -14.41 -3.71
C GLU A 159 -7.36 -15.03 -2.76
N ASP A 160 -6.90 -15.56 -1.63
CA ASP A 160 -7.75 -15.87 -0.48
C ASP A 160 -7.86 -14.62 0.40
N PRO A 161 -9.04 -13.96 0.50
CA PRO A 161 -9.17 -12.73 1.31
C PRO A 161 -8.78 -12.91 2.77
N LYS A 162 -8.90 -14.13 3.31
CA LYS A 162 -8.46 -14.42 4.68
C LYS A 162 -6.94 -14.50 4.81
N VAL A 163 -6.24 -14.87 3.75
CA VAL A 163 -4.78 -14.81 3.67
C VAL A 163 -4.35 -13.35 3.61
N HIS A 164 -4.96 -12.57 2.74
CA HIS A 164 -4.72 -11.15 2.55
C HIS A 164 -4.79 -10.40 3.89
N THR A 165 -5.98 -10.34 4.49
CA THR A 165 -6.21 -9.65 5.76
C THR A 165 -5.27 -10.12 6.87
N SER A 166 -5.09 -11.44 7.01
CA SER A 166 -4.23 -11.98 8.06
C SER A 166 -2.75 -11.62 7.87
N TYR A 167 -2.27 -11.60 6.62
CA TYR A 167 -0.90 -11.22 6.32
C TYR A 167 -0.64 -9.76 6.70
N GLU A 168 -1.50 -8.86 6.30
CA GLU A 168 -1.41 -7.44 6.63
C GLU A 168 -1.45 -7.18 8.12
N GLU A 169 -2.37 -7.83 8.84
CA GLU A 169 -2.45 -7.71 10.30
C GLU A 169 -1.19 -8.17 11.03
N VAL A 170 -0.52 -9.20 10.52
CA VAL A 170 0.71 -9.70 11.14
C VAL A 170 1.88 -8.78 10.83
N VAL A 171 1.98 -8.31 9.60
CA VAL A 171 3.02 -7.36 9.21
C VAL A 171 2.88 -6.05 10.00
N ASP A 172 1.66 -5.53 10.13
CA ASP A 172 1.38 -4.30 10.87
C ASP A 172 1.82 -4.39 12.35
N LYS A 173 1.64 -5.55 12.98
CA LYS A 173 2.11 -5.80 14.36
C LYS A 173 3.64 -5.75 14.53
N THR A 174 4.41 -5.76 13.45
CA THR A 174 5.87 -5.60 13.50
C THR A 174 6.32 -4.14 13.62
N MET A 175 5.38 -3.18 13.47
CA MET A 175 5.64 -1.76 13.55
C MET A 175 5.66 -1.29 15.01
N ASP A 176 6.67 -0.51 15.36
CA ASP A 176 6.75 0.18 16.64
C ASP A 176 6.39 1.64 16.45
N PHE A 177 5.24 2.02 16.99
CA PHE A 177 4.73 3.39 16.91
C PHE A 177 5.68 4.42 17.54
N THR A 178 6.33 4.06 18.64
CA THR A 178 7.18 5.02 19.38
C THR A 178 8.50 5.30 18.67
N THR A 179 9.09 4.27 18.07
CA THR A 179 10.39 4.37 17.41
C THR A 179 10.28 4.52 15.89
N HIS A 180 9.10 4.35 15.32
CA HIS A 180 8.85 4.31 13.88
C HIS A 180 9.71 3.26 13.16
N LYS A 181 9.93 2.13 13.81
CA LYS A 181 10.73 1.01 13.32
C LYS A 181 9.87 -0.22 13.06
N SER A 182 10.41 -1.12 12.26
CA SER A 182 9.85 -2.45 12.07
C SER A 182 10.87 -3.52 12.41
N SER A 183 10.50 -4.44 13.28
CA SER A 183 11.34 -5.60 13.60
C SER A 183 11.54 -6.53 12.39
N LEU A 184 10.66 -6.42 11.37
CA LEU A 184 10.71 -7.22 10.16
C LEU A 184 11.52 -6.54 9.04
N PHE A 185 11.39 -5.22 8.87
CA PHE A 185 11.83 -4.54 7.65
C PHE A 185 13.09 -3.68 7.78
N ASP A 186 13.43 -3.20 8.98
CA ASP A 186 14.52 -2.22 9.13
C ASP A 186 15.86 -2.70 8.53
N SER A 187 16.13 -4.01 8.58
CA SER A 187 17.36 -4.57 8.00
C SER A 187 17.37 -4.61 6.46
N PHE A 188 16.21 -4.44 5.83
CA PHE A 188 16.10 -4.45 4.36
C PHE A 188 16.19 -3.06 3.75
N ILE A 189 16.02 -2.00 4.56
CA ILE A 189 15.94 -0.63 4.03
C ILE A 189 17.32 -0.12 3.62
N HIS A 190 17.51 0.03 2.33
CA HIS A 190 18.71 0.60 1.72
C HIS A 190 18.38 1.14 0.31
N SER A 191 19.28 1.95 -0.25
CA SER A 191 19.08 2.52 -1.58
C SER A 191 19.20 1.45 -2.67
N VAL A 192 18.19 1.37 -3.53
CA VAL A 192 18.18 0.55 -4.75
C VAL A 192 17.74 1.36 -5.95
N THR A 193 18.09 0.89 -7.16
CA THR A 193 17.65 1.52 -8.39
C THR A 193 16.20 1.11 -8.71
N VAL A 194 15.32 2.08 -8.84
CA VAL A 194 13.94 1.90 -9.25
C VAL A 194 13.77 2.18 -10.73
N THR A 195 13.11 1.27 -11.44
CA THR A 195 12.82 1.38 -12.88
C THR A 195 11.71 2.40 -13.16
N GLY A 196 11.70 2.95 -14.38
CA GLY A 196 10.69 3.93 -14.82
C GLY A 196 11.10 5.39 -14.60
N ASN A 197 10.55 6.28 -15.42
CA ASN A 197 10.82 7.72 -15.41
C ASN A 197 9.55 8.57 -15.28
N THR A 198 8.38 7.96 -15.28
CA THR A 198 7.08 8.59 -14.99
C THR A 198 6.43 7.93 -13.80
N PRO A 199 5.47 8.59 -13.12
CA PRO A 199 4.77 7.99 -11.99
C PRO A 199 4.15 6.63 -12.31
N GLU A 200 3.53 6.50 -13.49
CA GLU A 200 2.94 5.23 -13.94
C GLU A 200 3.99 4.14 -14.16
N GLN A 201 5.12 4.49 -14.80
CA GLN A 201 6.19 3.53 -15.02
C GLN A 201 6.81 3.07 -13.71
N ILE A 202 6.96 3.98 -12.74
CA ILE A 202 7.49 3.66 -11.42
C ILE A 202 6.53 2.75 -10.66
N ALA A 203 5.22 3.05 -10.67
CA ALA A 203 4.20 2.21 -10.05
C ALA A 203 4.17 0.81 -10.69
N ARG A 204 4.18 0.74 -12.02
CA ARG A 204 4.23 -0.53 -12.76
C ARG A 204 5.52 -1.30 -12.47
N GLY A 205 6.65 -0.60 -12.37
CA GLY A 205 7.93 -1.18 -11.96
C GLY A 205 7.90 -1.76 -10.54
N THR A 206 7.21 -1.09 -9.60
CA THR A 206 7.02 -1.59 -8.23
C THR A 206 6.18 -2.86 -8.24
N ALA A 207 5.04 -2.87 -8.92
CA ALA A 207 4.21 -4.07 -9.06
C ALA A 207 4.97 -5.22 -9.74
N ALA A 208 5.72 -4.94 -10.82
CA ALA A 208 6.52 -5.95 -11.51
C ALA A 208 7.65 -6.51 -10.64
N PHE A 209 8.23 -5.69 -9.75
CA PHE A 209 9.22 -6.15 -8.79
C PHE A 209 8.58 -7.10 -7.75
N THR A 210 7.39 -6.77 -7.25
CA THR A 210 6.62 -7.64 -6.36
C THR A 210 6.23 -8.95 -7.05
N GLU A 211 5.95 -8.89 -8.37
CA GLU A 211 5.63 -10.07 -9.15
C GLU A 211 6.84 -10.97 -9.39
N LYS A 212 7.99 -10.41 -9.75
CA LYS A 212 9.13 -11.21 -10.26
C LYS A 212 10.50 -10.85 -9.67
N GLY A 213 10.61 -9.82 -8.86
CA GLY A 213 11.83 -9.34 -8.18
C GLY A 213 13.18 -9.73 -8.83
N ASP A 214 13.69 -10.87 -8.42
CA ASP A 214 14.94 -11.48 -8.90
C ASP A 214 14.76 -12.38 -10.15
N GLY A 215 13.61 -12.32 -10.81
CA GLY A 215 13.22 -13.18 -11.92
C GLY A 215 12.41 -14.43 -11.53
N THR A 216 12.22 -14.65 -10.21
CA THR A 216 11.38 -15.73 -9.70
C THR A 216 9.96 -15.22 -9.46
N GLU A 217 8.97 -15.93 -9.94
CA GLU A 217 7.57 -15.59 -9.70
C GLU A 217 7.24 -15.72 -8.22
N ARG A 218 6.80 -14.61 -7.59
CA ARG A 218 6.68 -14.51 -6.13
C ARG A 218 5.25 -14.61 -5.59
N PRO A 219 4.21 -13.96 -6.16
CA PRO A 219 2.93 -13.83 -5.48
C PRO A 219 2.29 -15.15 -5.10
N GLY A 220 2.22 -16.10 -6.05
CA GLY A 220 1.63 -17.41 -5.79
C GLY A 220 2.42 -18.21 -4.75
N LEU A 221 3.75 -18.12 -4.75
CA LEU A 221 4.61 -18.77 -3.77
C LEU A 221 4.42 -18.15 -2.38
N MET A 222 4.49 -16.83 -2.27
CA MET A 222 4.28 -16.11 -1.00
C MET A 222 2.90 -16.41 -0.41
N HIS A 223 1.87 -16.38 -1.24
CA HIS A 223 0.51 -16.72 -0.84
C HIS A 223 0.41 -18.15 -0.30
N ALA A 224 0.98 -19.13 -0.99
CA ALA A 224 0.97 -20.52 -0.58
C ALA A 224 1.76 -20.74 0.73
N GLN A 225 2.92 -20.13 0.87
CA GLN A 225 3.75 -20.21 2.07
C GLN A 225 3.03 -19.60 3.28
N TYR A 226 2.47 -18.39 3.12
CA TYR A 226 1.73 -17.76 4.21
C TYR A 226 0.46 -18.53 4.59
N LYS A 227 -0.27 -19.06 3.60
CA LYS A 227 -1.43 -19.91 3.85
C LYS A 227 -1.08 -21.15 4.65
N ALA A 228 0.01 -21.84 4.32
CA ALA A 228 0.50 -22.98 5.08
C ALA A 228 0.88 -22.62 6.52
N LEU A 229 1.51 -21.46 6.75
CA LEU A 229 1.78 -20.95 8.09
C LEU A 229 0.50 -20.69 8.88
N LYS A 230 -0.51 -20.12 8.23
CA LYS A 230 -1.82 -19.85 8.84
C LYS A 230 -2.53 -21.14 9.23
N GLU A 231 -2.54 -22.13 8.37
CA GLU A 231 -3.13 -23.47 8.64
C GLU A 231 -2.39 -24.17 9.78
N ALA A 232 -1.09 -23.94 9.93
CA ALA A 232 -0.28 -24.46 11.05
C ALA A 232 -0.38 -23.61 12.33
N GLY A 233 -1.12 -22.50 12.35
CA GLY A 233 -1.23 -21.58 13.49
C GLY A 233 0.07 -20.80 13.80
N LYS A 234 0.99 -20.68 12.85
CA LYS A 234 2.32 -20.07 13.00
C LYS A 234 2.44 -18.67 12.36
N GLN A 235 1.41 -18.21 11.70
CA GLN A 235 1.44 -16.95 10.93
C GLN A 235 1.75 -15.71 11.77
N ASN A 236 1.37 -15.71 13.06
CA ASN A 236 1.46 -14.54 13.95
C ASN A 236 2.88 -14.22 14.43
N ASP A 237 3.84 -15.04 14.11
CA ASP A 237 5.25 -14.84 14.48
C ASP A 237 6.12 -14.82 13.21
N PRO A 238 6.50 -13.62 12.71
CA PRO A 238 7.39 -13.53 11.54
C PRO A 238 8.74 -14.23 11.72
N GLY A 239 9.16 -14.50 12.95
CA GLY A 239 10.35 -15.31 13.24
C GLY A 239 10.20 -16.77 12.80
N GLN A 240 8.97 -17.26 12.64
CA GLN A 240 8.67 -18.61 12.16
C GLN A 240 8.41 -18.68 10.64
N TRP A 241 8.37 -17.53 9.98
CA TRP A 241 8.29 -17.50 8.52
C TRP A 241 9.58 -18.07 7.93
N ASP A 242 9.45 -18.78 6.81
CA ASP A 242 10.65 -19.19 6.10
C ASP A 242 11.44 -17.98 5.58
N ALA A 243 12.73 -18.18 5.31
CA ALA A 243 13.61 -17.11 4.88
C ALA A 243 13.17 -16.49 3.56
N ALA A 244 12.57 -17.28 2.64
CA ALA A 244 12.12 -16.78 1.35
C ALA A 244 10.95 -15.81 1.50
N LEU A 245 9.91 -16.17 2.24
CA LEU A 245 8.76 -15.30 2.49
C LEU A 245 9.19 -13.99 3.17
N ARG A 246 10.03 -14.09 4.19
CA ARG A 246 10.51 -12.94 4.94
C ARG A 246 11.37 -12.00 4.09
N ASN A 247 12.31 -12.56 3.32
CA ASN A 247 13.17 -11.79 2.45
C ASN A 247 12.38 -11.12 1.31
N GLN A 248 11.49 -11.86 0.66
CA GLN A 248 10.65 -11.30 -0.40
C GLN A 248 9.75 -10.18 0.09
N THR A 249 9.16 -10.33 1.29
CA THR A 249 8.38 -9.26 1.92
C THR A 249 9.24 -8.02 2.16
N GLY A 250 10.42 -8.18 2.76
CA GLY A 250 11.34 -7.07 3.05
C GLY A 250 11.87 -6.38 1.80
N GLU A 251 12.23 -7.13 0.78
CA GLU A 251 12.71 -6.59 -0.50
C GLU A 251 11.61 -5.80 -1.24
N ASN A 252 10.37 -6.29 -1.23
CA ASN A 252 9.24 -5.60 -1.84
C ASN A 252 8.97 -4.25 -1.14
N VAL A 253 8.99 -4.24 0.19
CA VAL A 253 8.83 -3.02 1.01
C VAL A 253 9.98 -2.04 0.72
N ASN A 254 11.22 -2.52 0.68
CA ASN A 254 12.37 -1.68 0.36
C ASN A 254 12.26 -1.07 -1.06
N TYR A 255 11.85 -1.86 -2.05
CA TYR A 255 11.68 -1.35 -3.41
C TYR A 255 10.60 -0.27 -3.48
N SER A 256 9.47 -0.47 -2.80
CA SER A 256 8.39 0.52 -2.71
C SER A 256 8.86 1.81 -2.02
N ALA A 257 9.59 1.73 -0.91
CA ALA A 257 10.16 2.91 -0.26
C ALA A 257 11.09 3.70 -1.21
N ASN A 258 11.91 3.01 -2.01
CA ASN A 258 12.76 3.65 -3.03
C ASN A 258 11.93 4.26 -4.19
N ALA A 259 10.82 3.63 -4.57
CA ALA A 259 9.89 4.18 -5.57
C ALA A 259 9.26 5.49 -5.07
N ILE A 260 8.81 5.52 -3.82
CA ILE A 260 8.31 6.73 -3.16
C ILE A 260 9.41 7.80 -3.13
N ALA A 261 10.63 7.44 -2.69
CA ALA A 261 11.76 8.37 -2.65
C ALA A 261 12.04 9.01 -4.02
N LYS A 262 11.99 8.22 -5.08
CA LYS A 262 12.17 8.69 -6.45
C LYS A 262 11.09 9.68 -6.86
N LEU A 263 9.82 9.40 -6.58
CA LEU A 263 8.71 10.30 -6.92
C LEU A 263 8.74 11.58 -6.07
N LEU A 264 9.06 11.51 -4.78
CA LEU A 264 9.18 12.70 -3.92
C LEU A 264 10.25 13.68 -4.44
N LYS A 265 11.34 13.18 -5.01
CA LYS A 265 12.39 14.01 -5.64
C LYS A 265 11.95 14.65 -6.96
N MET A 266 10.88 14.14 -7.60
CA MET A 266 10.34 14.67 -8.85
C MET A 266 9.23 15.72 -8.64
N ILE A 267 8.66 15.78 -7.42
CA ILE A 267 7.72 16.81 -6.98
C ILE A 267 8.49 18.08 -6.60
#